data_1671e5eb2592a63032a33df1a9fcf136
#
_entry.id   1671e5eb2592a63032a33df1a9fcf136
#
_cell.length_a   1.000
_cell.length_b   1.000
_cell.length_c   1.000
_cell.angle_alpha   90.00
_cell.angle_beta   90.00
_cell.angle_gamma   90.00
#
_symmetry.space_group_name_H-M   'P 1'
#
loop_
_entity.id
_entity.type
_entity.pdbx_description
1 polymer ?
#
loop_
_entity_poly.entity_id
_entity_poly.type
_entity_poly.pdbx_seq_one_letter_code
_entity_poly.pdbx_strand_id
1 'polypeptide(L)'
;MSDDDIATYVGYKGYTIYKENISVEEQQMLRKDLNVKPFVPKSSLIKPQAFPVYRESSKKIYVPRFYGLEVYGEADEMRIEDGKKINLTFKGELRPKQKPVVEKYMKHIKNNHSGLLALHTGFGKTCLALNIISRINQKTLIIVHKEFLLRQWIERIEQFFPDARVGRIQAKTIDTEDKDIVICMLQSLS
;
A
#
# COMPACT_ATOMS: atom_id res chain seq x y z
N MET A 1 10.98 -25.15 12.96
CA MET A 1 12.10 -24.22 12.79
C MET A 1 12.15 -23.36 14.03
N SER A 2 13.26 -23.29 14.71
CA SER A 2 13.44 -22.38 15.84
C SER A 2 13.50 -20.94 15.31
N ASP A 3 13.11 -19.95 16.12
CA ASP A 3 13.20 -18.51 15.74
C ASP A 3 14.64 -18.08 15.32
N ASP A 4 15.64 -18.91 15.62
CA ASP A 4 17.06 -18.68 15.32
C ASP A 4 17.44 -19.01 13.86
N ASP A 5 16.59 -19.72 13.10
CA ASP A 5 16.86 -20.09 11.69
C ASP A 5 16.30 -19.10 10.67
N ILE A 6 15.54 -18.08 11.12
CA ILE A 6 14.88 -17.12 10.25
C ILE A 6 15.77 -15.91 10.00
N ALA A 7 16.29 -15.77 8.79
CA ALA A 7 17.13 -14.63 8.38
C ALA A 7 16.34 -13.40 8.01
N THR A 8 15.14 -13.59 7.42
CA THR A 8 14.28 -12.53 6.88
C THR A 8 12.81 -12.80 7.12
N TYR A 9 11.99 -11.76 7.25
CA TYR A 9 10.53 -11.90 7.24
C TYR A 9 9.84 -10.62 6.74
N VAL A 10 8.62 -10.75 6.20
CA VAL A 10 7.76 -9.61 5.89
C VAL A 10 6.77 -9.40 7.03
N GLY A 11 6.78 -8.21 7.63
CA GLY A 11 5.89 -7.82 8.72
C GLY A 11 5.33 -6.41 8.54
N TYR A 12 4.65 -5.88 9.56
CA TYR A 12 4.04 -4.55 9.53
C TYR A 12 5.02 -3.38 9.30
N LYS A 13 6.32 -3.59 9.54
CA LYS A 13 7.36 -2.59 9.28
C LYS A 13 8.01 -2.72 7.89
N GLY A 14 7.53 -3.65 7.07
CA GLY A 14 8.08 -3.97 5.77
C GLY A 14 8.87 -5.26 5.76
N TYR A 15 9.83 -5.40 4.83
CA TYR A 15 10.76 -6.51 4.76
C TYR A 15 11.82 -6.33 5.85
N THR A 16 11.99 -7.31 6.69
CA THR A 16 12.86 -7.26 7.86
C THR A 16 14.04 -8.19 7.69
N ILE A 17 15.24 -7.68 7.99
CA ILE A 17 16.50 -8.40 7.88
C ILE A 17 17.18 -8.35 9.24
N TYR A 18 17.65 -9.48 9.75
CA TYR A 18 18.47 -9.52 10.94
C TYR A 18 19.91 -9.06 10.59
N LYS A 19 20.47 -8.11 11.35
CA LYS A 19 21.79 -7.53 11.09
C LYS A 19 22.94 -8.53 11.17
N GLU A 20 22.78 -9.57 11.96
CA GLU A 20 23.75 -10.66 12.10
C GLU A 20 23.88 -11.52 10.82
N ASN A 21 22.86 -11.51 9.95
CA ASN A 21 22.84 -12.31 8.73
C ASN A 21 23.35 -11.55 7.50
N ILE A 22 23.75 -10.29 7.66
CA ILE A 22 24.32 -9.47 6.58
C ILE A 22 25.58 -8.74 7.04
N SER A 23 26.53 -8.56 6.14
CA SER A 23 27.78 -7.90 6.43
C SER A 23 27.61 -6.41 6.79
N VAL A 24 28.61 -5.81 7.39
CA VAL A 24 28.61 -4.36 7.70
C VAL A 24 28.56 -3.54 6.41
N GLU A 25 29.22 -4.00 5.37
CA GLU A 25 29.24 -3.38 4.04
C GLU A 25 27.84 -3.37 3.42
N GLU A 26 27.12 -4.50 3.49
CA GLU A 26 25.72 -4.58 3.02
C GLU A 26 24.81 -3.65 3.81
N GLN A 27 24.95 -3.60 5.14
CA GLN A 27 24.18 -2.66 5.96
C GLN A 27 24.43 -1.20 5.55
N GLN A 28 25.68 -0.84 5.22
CA GLN A 28 26.02 0.51 4.74
C GLN A 28 25.42 0.79 3.36
N MET A 29 25.45 -0.20 2.46
CA MET A 29 24.84 -0.10 1.13
C MET A 29 23.34 0.13 1.23
N LEU A 30 22.63 -0.64 2.05
CA LEU A 30 21.19 -0.46 2.30
C LEU A 30 20.87 0.94 2.81
N ARG A 31 21.64 1.46 3.79
CA ARG A 31 21.43 2.81 4.31
C ARG A 31 21.68 3.88 3.27
N LYS A 32 22.62 3.68 2.37
CA LYS A 32 22.92 4.59 1.27
C LYS A 32 21.81 4.59 0.20
N ASP A 33 21.38 3.42 -0.23
CA ASP A 33 20.37 3.26 -1.27
C ASP A 33 18.99 3.76 -0.81
N LEU A 34 18.66 3.53 0.46
CA LEU A 34 17.39 3.90 1.05
C LEU A 34 17.40 5.28 1.74
N ASN A 35 18.47 6.04 1.60
CA ASN A 35 18.52 7.45 1.97
C ASN A 35 18.20 8.30 0.73
N VAL A 36 16.91 8.49 0.47
CA VAL A 36 16.42 9.09 -0.77
C VAL A 36 16.39 10.61 -0.72
N LYS A 37 16.69 11.23 -1.85
CA LYS A 37 16.63 12.67 -2.02
C LYS A 37 15.54 13.01 -3.04
N PRO A 38 14.56 13.87 -2.69
CA PRO A 38 13.54 14.29 -3.64
C PRO A 38 14.15 14.97 -4.85
N PHE A 39 13.64 14.64 -6.04
CA PHE A 39 13.98 15.36 -7.24
C PHE A 39 13.31 16.73 -7.23
N VAL A 40 14.07 17.79 -7.45
CA VAL A 40 13.57 19.14 -7.67
C VAL A 40 14.14 19.71 -8.96
N PRO A 41 13.38 20.52 -9.71
CA PRO A 41 13.89 21.21 -10.89
C PRO A 41 15.12 22.06 -10.54
N LYS A 42 16.05 22.18 -11.48
CA LYS A 42 17.29 22.98 -11.31
C LYS A 42 17.02 24.46 -10.95
N SER A 43 15.86 24.99 -11.31
CA SER A 43 15.39 26.34 -10.99
C SER A 43 14.89 26.52 -9.55
N SER A 44 14.78 25.45 -8.78
CA SER A 44 14.30 25.54 -7.39
C SER A 44 15.39 26.10 -6.48
N LEU A 45 15.04 27.11 -5.70
CA LEU A 45 15.90 27.66 -4.64
C LEU A 45 15.96 26.73 -3.40
N ILE A 46 15.02 25.78 -3.30
CA ILE A 46 14.94 24.84 -2.20
C ILE A 46 15.80 23.63 -2.52
N LYS A 47 16.83 23.38 -1.70
CA LYS A 47 17.60 22.13 -1.73
C LYS A 47 16.92 21.12 -0.79
N PRO A 48 16.29 20.06 -1.32
CA PRO A 48 15.66 19.07 -0.46
C PRO A 48 16.73 18.32 0.33
N GLN A 49 16.41 18.06 1.59
CA GLN A 49 17.23 17.18 2.42
C GLN A 49 16.93 15.72 2.04
N ALA A 50 17.95 14.86 2.10
CA ALA A 50 17.76 13.42 2.00
C ALA A 50 17.10 12.91 3.30
N PHE A 51 16.28 11.88 3.17
CA PHE A 51 15.63 11.24 4.31
C PHE A 51 15.63 9.72 4.14
N PRO A 52 15.74 8.95 5.24
CA PRO A 52 15.73 7.51 5.16
C PRO A 52 14.30 7.00 4.91
N VAL A 53 14.16 6.04 3.98
CA VAL A 53 12.94 5.26 3.77
C VAL A 53 13.06 3.86 4.36
N TYR A 54 13.99 3.67 5.26
CA TYR A 54 14.17 2.47 6.09
C TYR A 54 14.03 2.83 7.56
N ARG A 55 13.87 1.81 8.40
CA ARG A 55 13.97 1.92 9.85
C ARG A 55 14.94 0.87 10.37
N GLU A 56 15.49 1.08 11.56
CA GLU A 56 16.35 0.08 12.18
C GLU A 56 16.19 0.04 13.70
N SER A 57 16.53 -1.10 14.26
CA SER A 57 16.74 -1.33 15.69
C SER A 57 18.17 -1.80 15.93
N SER A 58 18.51 -2.12 17.18
CA SER A 58 19.82 -2.71 17.49
C SER A 58 20.12 -3.97 16.68
N LYS A 59 19.13 -4.83 16.46
CA LYS A 59 19.29 -6.14 15.82
C LYS A 59 18.76 -6.27 14.40
N LYS A 60 17.91 -5.34 13.91
CA LYS A 60 17.15 -5.49 12.66
C LYS A 60 17.19 -4.24 11.81
N ILE A 61 17.14 -4.42 10.49
CA ILE A 61 16.85 -3.38 9.50
C ILE A 61 15.48 -3.68 8.86
N TYR A 62 14.64 -2.66 8.74
CA TYR A 62 13.32 -2.72 8.13
C TYR A 62 13.35 -1.88 6.86
N VAL A 63 13.17 -2.53 5.72
CA VAL A 63 13.20 -1.89 4.40
C VAL A 63 11.82 -1.95 3.73
N PRO A 64 11.54 -1.10 2.73
CA PRO A 64 10.31 -1.23 1.96
C PRO A 64 10.16 -2.65 1.42
N ARG A 65 8.93 -3.20 1.52
CA ARG A 65 8.66 -4.61 1.18
C ARG A 65 9.20 -5.01 -0.18
N PHE A 66 8.90 -4.22 -1.23
CA PHE A 66 9.30 -4.57 -2.59
C PHE A 66 10.78 -4.39 -2.86
N TYR A 67 11.44 -3.46 -2.18
CA TYR A 67 12.90 -3.35 -2.20
C TYR A 67 13.53 -4.62 -1.61
N GLY A 68 13.04 -5.08 -0.46
CA GLY A 68 13.53 -6.31 0.15
C GLY A 68 13.32 -7.54 -0.74
N LEU A 69 12.13 -7.68 -1.34
CA LEU A 69 11.84 -8.77 -2.27
C LEU A 69 12.73 -8.74 -3.53
N GLU A 70 13.05 -7.55 -4.04
CA GLU A 70 13.93 -7.39 -5.21
C GLU A 70 15.40 -7.73 -4.91
N VAL A 71 15.91 -7.32 -3.74
CA VAL A 71 17.32 -7.47 -3.37
C VAL A 71 17.62 -8.83 -2.75
N TYR A 72 16.72 -9.33 -1.90
CA TYR A 72 16.92 -10.56 -1.10
C TYR A 72 16.04 -11.73 -1.53
N GLY A 73 15.08 -11.51 -2.44
CA GLY A 73 14.13 -12.54 -2.84
C GLY A 73 12.96 -12.70 -1.87
N GLU A 74 12.30 -13.85 -1.92
CA GLU A 74 11.21 -14.17 -1.00
C GLU A 74 11.72 -14.28 0.43
N ALA A 75 10.96 -13.74 1.38
CA ALA A 75 11.32 -13.82 2.79
C ALA A 75 11.03 -15.22 3.33
N ASP A 76 11.81 -15.64 4.32
CA ASP A 76 11.65 -16.94 4.97
C ASP A 76 10.29 -17.09 5.66
N GLU A 77 9.72 -15.97 6.11
CA GLU A 77 8.43 -15.96 6.81
C GLU A 77 7.57 -14.76 6.42
N MET A 78 6.26 -14.99 6.32
CA MET A 78 5.23 -13.97 6.16
C MET A 78 4.48 -13.78 7.50
N ARG A 79 4.69 -12.66 8.17
CA ARG A 79 4.06 -12.31 9.47
C ARG A 79 2.93 -11.30 9.32
N ILE A 80 2.41 -11.12 8.12
CA ILE A 80 1.23 -10.28 7.87
C ILE A 80 0.03 -11.21 7.75
N GLU A 81 -0.94 -11.01 8.61
CA GLU A 81 -2.20 -11.75 8.54
C GLU A 81 -3.00 -11.38 7.29
N ASP A 82 -3.77 -12.32 6.80
CA ASP A 82 -4.73 -12.07 5.73
C ASP A 82 -5.77 -11.03 6.18
N GLY A 83 -6.14 -10.14 5.27
CA GLY A 83 -7.17 -9.14 5.53
C GLY A 83 -8.54 -9.77 5.78
N LYS A 84 -9.36 -9.14 6.63
CA LYS A 84 -10.73 -9.57 6.90
C LYS A 84 -11.55 -9.57 5.61
N LYS A 85 -12.25 -10.66 5.33
CA LYS A 85 -13.16 -10.76 4.19
C LYS A 85 -14.38 -9.86 4.37
N ILE A 86 -14.82 -9.27 3.28
CA ILE A 86 -16.06 -8.51 3.17
C ILE A 86 -16.92 -9.12 2.06
N ASN A 87 -18.19 -8.72 1.98
CA ASN A 87 -19.08 -9.18 0.91
C ASN A 87 -19.73 -7.97 0.24
N LEU A 88 -19.04 -7.38 -0.73
CA LEU A 88 -19.53 -6.23 -1.49
C LEU A 88 -19.71 -6.60 -2.96
N THR A 89 -20.92 -6.37 -3.47
CA THR A 89 -21.24 -6.56 -4.89
C THR A 89 -21.20 -5.21 -5.61
N PHE A 90 -20.33 -5.07 -6.59
CA PHE A 90 -20.23 -3.88 -7.42
C PHE A 90 -21.48 -3.66 -8.26
N LYS A 91 -22.25 -2.60 -7.98
CA LYS A 91 -23.49 -2.22 -8.66
C LYS A 91 -23.19 -1.27 -9.85
N GLY A 92 -22.43 -1.74 -10.82
CA GLY A 92 -22.07 -0.95 -11.98
C GLY A 92 -21.54 -1.81 -13.12
N GLU A 93 -21.30 -1.17 -14.26
CA GLU A 93 -20.71 -1.84 -15.42
C GLU A 93 -19.43 -1.13 -15.86
N LEU A 94 -18.38 -1.93 -16.05
CA LEU A 94 -17.13 -1.43 -16.61
C LEU A 94 -17.30 -1.17 -18.12
N ARG A 95 -16.85 -0.02 -18.58
CA ARG A 95 -16.76 0.28 -20.01
C ARG A 95 -15.87 -0.73 -20.73
N PRO A 96 -16.09 -1.00 -22.04
CA PRO A 96 -15.30 -1.99 -22.78
C PRO A 96 -13.78 -1.83 -22.63
N LYS A 97 -13.28 -0.60 -22.66
CA LYS A 97 -11.83 -0.31 -22.48
C LYS A 97 -11.31 -0.49 -21.04
N GLN A 98 -12.17 -0.56 -20.04
CA GLN A 98 -11.79 -0.76 -18.64
C GLN A 98 -11.65 -2.24 -18.28
N LYS A 99 -12.46 -3.10 -18.89
CA LYS A 99 -12.46 -4.55 -18.62
C LYS A 99 -11.05 -5.18 -18.75
N PRO A 100 -10.32 -5.01 -19.86
CA PRO A 100 -8.98 -5.62 -20.00
C PRO A 100 -7.96 -5.06 -19.01
N VAL A 101 -8.11 -3.80 -18.57
CA VAL A 101 -7.21 -3.21 -17.56
C VAL A 101 -7.40 -3.90 -16.22
N VAL A 102 -8.65 -4.11 -15.80
CA VAL A 102 -8.95 -4.80 -14.54
C VAL A 102 -8.48 -6.25 -14.59
N GLU A 103 -8.75 -6.97 -15.68
CA GLU A 103 -8.30 -8.38 -15.82
C GLU A 103 -6.77 -8.49 -15.73
N LYS A 104 -6.04 -7.62 -16.42
CA LYS A 104 -4.58 -7.59 -16.36
C LYS A 104 -4.08 -7.29 -14.94
N TYR A 105 -4.71 -6.33 -14.25
CA TYR A 105 -4.37 -5.99 -12.88
C TYR A 105 -4.64 -7.15 -11.91
N MET A 106 -5.82 -7.78 -12.01
CA MET A 106 -6.18 -8.93 -11.17
C MET A 106 -5.24 -10.11 -11.36
N LYS A 107 -4.81 -10.37 -12.60
CA LYS A 107 -3.79 -11.40 -12.88
C LYS A 107 -2.44 -11.05 -12.25
N HIS A 108 -2.04 -9.78 -12.32
CA HIS A 108 -0.77 -9.32 -11.75
C HIS A 108 -0.72 -9.44 -10.23
N ILE A 109 -1.78 -9.00 -9.52
CA ILE A 109 -1.78 -9.00 -8.05
C ILE A 109 -1.85 -10.38 -7.42
N LYS A 110 -2.30 -11.41 -8.15
CA LYS A 110 -2.26 -12.80 -7.65
C LYS A 110 -0.85 -13.25 -7.28
N ASN A 111 0.14 -12.81 -8.02
CA ASN A 111 1.54 -13.19 -7.82
C ASN A 111 2.32 -12.14 -7.00
N ASN A 112 1.99 -10.85 -7.19
CA ASN A 112 2.79 -9.76 -6.63
C ASN A 112 2.15 -9.09 -5.41
N HIS A 113 0.89 -9.42 -5.09
CA HIS A 113 0.10 -8.83 -3.98
C HIS A 113 0.01 -7.30 -3.99
N SER A 114 0.43 -6.65 -5.07
CA SER A 114 0.33 -5.20 -5.29
C SER A 114 0.40 -4.85 -6.77
N GLY A 115 0.16 -3.58 -7.11
CA GLY A 115 0.30 -3.09 -8.47
C GLY A 115 0.04 -1.59 -8.57
N LEU A 116 0.51 -0.98 -9.65
CA LEU A 116 0.27 0.41 -9.99
C LEU A 116 -0.58 0.51 -11.26
N LEU A 117 -1.70 1.23 -11.17
CA LEU A 117 -2.54 1.59 -12.31
C LEU A 117 -2.22 3.02 -12.79
N ALA A 118 -1.32 3.14 -13.77
CA ALA A 118 -1.02 4.40 -14.44
C ALA A 118 -2.02 4.66 -15.57
N LEU A 119 -3.04 5.47 -15.32
CA LEU A 119 -4.14 5.75 -16.23
C LEU A 119 -4.35 7.26 -16.40
N HIS A 120 -4.68 7.70 -17.62
CA HIS A 120 -4.95 9.11 -17.88
C HIS A 120 -6.18 9.64 -17.14
N THR A 121 -6.29 10.95 -17.03
CA THR A 121 -7.47 11.62 -16.42
C THR A 121 -8.74 11.27 -17.22
N GLY A 122 -9.86 11.08 -16.53
CA GLY A 122 -11.15 10.71 -17.14
C GLY A 122 -11.30 9.23 -17.50
N PHE A 123 -10.28 8.38 -17.31
CA PHE A 123 -10.40 6.94 -17.58
C PHE A 123 -11.42 6.23 -16.66
N GLY A 124 -11.69 6.81 -15.48
CA GLY A 124 -12.59 6.23 -14.47
C GLY A 124 -11.85 5.40 -13.43
N LYS A 125 -10.68 5.89 -12.97
CA LYS A 125 -9.82 5.22 -11.97
C LYS A 125 -10.58 4.76 -10.73
N THR A 126 -11.46 5.60 -10.18
CA THR A 126 -12.26 5.29 -9.00
C THR A 126 -13.20 4.11 -9.24
N CYS A 127 -13.87 4.08 -10.40
CA CYS A 127 -14.75 2.98 -10.78
C CYS A 127 -13.97 1.66 -10.92
N LEU A 128 -12.76 1.70 -11.53
CA LEU A 128 -11.91 0.51 -11.61
C LEU A 128 -11.49 0.04 -10.22
N ALA A 129 -11.06 0.96 -9.36
CA ALA A 129 -10.63 0.62 -8.00
C ALA A 129 -11.78 -0.03 -7.21
N LEU A 130 -12.99 0.50 -7.28
CA LEU A 130 -14.15 -0.10 -6.63
C LEU A 130 -14.48 -1.49 -7.20
N ASN A 131 -14.40 -1.69 -8.52
CA ASN A 131 -14.56 -3.02 -9.10
C ASN A 131 -13.48 -4.00 -8.64
N ILE A 132 -12.23 -3.53 -8.50
CA ILE A 132 -11.13 -4.35 -7.96
C ILE A 132 -11.39 -4.71 -6.50
N ILE A 133 -11.85 -3.78 -5.66
CA ILE A 133 -12.22 -4.01 -4.26
C ILE A 133 -13.26 -5.14 -4.15
N SER A 134 -14.31 -5.10 -4.98
CA SER A 134 -15.34 -6.16 -4.96
C SER A 134 -14.81 -7.53 -5.38
N ARG A 135 -13.79 -7.58 -6.23
CA ARG A 135 -13.18 -8.84 -6.66
C ARG A 135 -12.20 -9.42 -5.66
N ILE A 136 -11.47 -8.56 -4.95
CA ILE A 136 -10.55 -8.96 -3.88
C ILE A 136 -11.34 -9.38 -2.64
N ASN A 137 -12.44 -8.71 -2.37
CA ASN A 137 -13.37 -9.00 -1.27
C ASN A 137 -12.71 -8.99 0.11
N GLN A 138 -11.81 -8.03 0.33
CA GLN A 138 -11.15 -7.81 1.62
C GLN A 138 -11.44 -6.40 2.14
N LYS A 139 -11.51 -6.27 3.48
CA LYS A 139 -11.62 -4.96 4.14
C LYS A 139 -10.57 -4.02 3.59
N THR A 140 -11.00 -2.85 3.15
CA THR A 140 -10.17 -1.94 2.35
C THR A 140 -9.93 -0.62 3.05
N LEU A 141 -8.69 -0.16 3.06
CA LEU A 141 -8.31 1.20 3.44
C LEU A 141 -8.00 2.02 2.19
N ILE A 142 -8.71 3.14 2.00
CA ILE A 142 -8.47 4.11 0.94
C ILE A 142 -7.78 5.32 1.56
N ILE A 143 -6.57 5.66 1.09
CA ILE A 143 -5.81 6.79 1.61
C ILE A 143 -5.86 7.94 0.60
N VAL A 144 -6.28 9.12 1.06
CA VAL A 144 -6.38 10.34 0.27
C VAL A 144 -5.69 11.52 0.98
N HIS A 145 -5.22 12.51 0.22
CA HIS A 145 -4.47 13.65 0.77
C HIS A 145 -5.26 14.97 0.75
N LYS A 146 -6.49 14.97 0.20
CA LYS A 146 -7.38 16.15 0.11
C LYS A 146 -8.79 15.77 0.49
N GLU A 147 -9.47 16.67 1.22
CA GLU A 147 -10.83 16.44 1.70
C GLU A 147 -11.86 16.26 0.56
N PHE A 148 -11.73 16.99 -0.52
CA PHE A 148 -12.63 16.83 -1.65
C PHE A 148 -12.54 15.42 -2.29
N LEU A 149 -11.35 14.79 -2.25
CA LEU A 149 -11.18 13.40 -2.69
C LEU A 149 -11.89 12.44 -1.73
N LEU A 150 -11.82 12.68 -0.42
CA LEU A 150 -12.54 11.87 0.57
C LEU A 150 -14.04 11.89 0.28
N ARG A 151 -14.63 13.08 0.07
CA ARG A 151 -16.05 13.23 -0.28
C ARG A 151 -16.39 12.54 -1.59
N GLN A 152 -15.57 12.72 -2.63
CA GLN A 152 -15.75 12.06 -3.92
C GLN A 152 -15.72 10.52 -3.81
N TRP A 153 -14.83 9.97 -2.96
CA TRP A 153 -14.80 8.53 -2.72
C TRP A 153 -16.07 8.04 -2.01
N ILE A 154 -16.57 8.77 -1.00
CA ILE A 154 -17.84 8.44 -0.31
C ILE A 154 -18.98 8.37 -1.32
N GLU A 155 -19.19 9.42 -2.12
CA GLU A 155 -20.23 9.48 -3.15
C GLU A 155 -20.14 8.30 -4.14
N ARG A 156 -18.93 7.94 -4.55
CA ARG A 156 -18.72 6.81 -5.47
C ARG A 156 -18.95 5.46 -4.81
N ILE A 157 -18.59 5.31 -3.55
CA ILE A 157 -18.89 4.09 -2.79
C ILE A 157 -20.39 3.94 -2.63
N GLU A 158 -21.10 4.98 -2.22
CA GLU A 158 -22.57 4.97 -2.11
C GLU A 158 -23.25 4.60 -3.44
N GLN A 159 -22.72 5.11 -4.57
CA GLN A 159 -23.23 4.81 -5.89
C GLN A 159 -23.05 3.35 -6.28
N PHE A 160 -21.87 2.77 -6.04
CA PHE A 160 -21.49 1.44 -6.53
C PHE A 160 -21.60 0.32 -5.49
N PHE A 161 -21.63 0.68 -4.21
CA PHE A 161 -21.79 -0.21 -3.07
C PHE A 161 -22.80 0.36 -2.07
N PRO A 162 -24.10 0.44 -2.40
CA PRO A 162 -25.11 1.07 -1.54
C PRO A 162 -25.22 0.41 -0.16
N ASP A 163 -24.83 -0.85 -0.05
CA ASP A 163 -24.91 -1.62 1.20
C ASP A 163 -23.59 -1.61 1.99
N ALA A 164 -22.55 -0.91 1.53
CA ALA A 164 -21.24 -0.89 2.19
C ALA A 164 -21.26 -0.06 3.47
N ARG A 165 -20.68 -0.61 4.52
CA ARG A 165 -20.43 0.10 5.77
C ARG A 165 -19.12 0.89 5.64
N VAL A 166 -19.26 2.21 5.46
CA VAL A 166 -18.11 3.11 5.24
C VAL A 166 -17.71 3.77 6.55
N GLY A 167 -16.42 3.72 6.85
CA GLY A 167 -15.81 4.44 7.97
C GLY A 167 -14.81 5.48 7.50
N ARG A 168 -14.30 6.27 8.43
CA ARG A 168 -13.29 7.30 8.13
C ARG A 168 -12.26 7.46 9.23
N ILE A 169 -11.04 7.84 8.82
CA ILE A 169 -9.99 8.33 9.70
C ILE A 169 -9.66 9.76 9.26
N GLN A 170 -10.05 10.74 10.08
CA GLN A 170 -9.84 12.15 9.80
C GLN A 170 -9.71 12.93 11.10
N ALA A 171 -8.58 13.57 11.33
CA ALA A 171 -8.24 14.27 12.56
C ALA A 171 -8.45 13.38 13.80
N LYS A 172 -9.38 13.73 14.69
CA LYS A 172 -9.69 12.97 15.90
C LYS A 172 -10.72 11.84 15.67
N THR A 173 -11.30 11.75 14.48
CA THR A 173 -12.27 10.71 14.16
C THR A 173 -11.56 9.45 13.68
N ILE A 174 -11.76 8.35 14.39
CA ILE A 174 -11.27 7.01 14.01
C ILE A 174 -12.47 6.07 14.05
N ASP A 175 -13.14 5.91 12.91
CA ASP A 175 -14.30 5.05 12.74
C ASP A 175 -13.93 3.87 11.81
N THR A 176 -13.48 2.78 12.42
CA THR A 176 -12.94 1.61 11.71
C THR A 176 -13.58 0.29 12.07
N GLU A 177 -14.33 0.24 13.20
CA GLU A 177 -14.97 -1.00 13.64
C GLU A 177 -16.17 -1.32 12.75
N ASP A 178 -16.37 -2.59 12.45
CA ASP A 178 -17.46 -3.10 11.61
C ASP A 178 -17.64 -2.40 10.26
N LYS A 179 -16.57 -1.85 9.71
CA LYS A 179 -16.57 -1.20 8.40
C LYS A 179 -15.96 -2.11 7.34
N ASP A 180 -16.55 -2.05 6.15
CA ASP A 180 -16.08 -2.76 4.96
C ASP A 180 -14.99 -1.97 4.24
N ILE A 181 -15.20 -0.65 4.14
CA ILE A 181 -14.27 0.30 3.53
C ILE A 181 -14.02 1.44 4.51
N VAL A 182 -12.77 1.78 4.74
CA VAL A 182 -12.37 2.94 5.55
C VAL A 182 -11.64 3.93 4.66
N ILE A 183 -12.02 5.21 4.69
CA ILE A 183 -11.33 6.27 3.97
C ILE A 183 -10.51 7.08 4.96
N CYS A 184 -9.22 7.23 4.70
CA CYS A 184 -8.27 7.88 5.58
C CYS A 184 -7.64 9.11 4.93
N MET A 185 -7.58 10.20 5.68
CA MET A 185 -6.73 11.33 5.33
C MET A 185 -5.27 11.00 5.62
N LEU A 186 -4.39 11.15 4.64
CA LEU A 186 -2.96 10.85 4.79
C LEU A 186 -2.35 11.57 6.02
N GLN A 187 -2.75 12.81 6.26
CA GLN A 187 -2.28 13.62 7.39
C GLN A 187 -2.74 13.10 8.77
N SER A 188 -3.68 12.16 8.80
CA SER A 188 -4.18 11.55 10.04
C SER A 188 -3.52 10.21 10.36
N LEU A 189 -2.52 9.80 9.56
CA LEU A 189 -1.72 8.59 9.77
C LEU A 189 -0.35 8.89 10.40
N SER A 190 -0.02 10.16 10.61
CA SER A 190 1.24 10.62 11.19
C SER A 190 1.16 10.83 12.69
#